data_edb975ff6a3f79ad935b10bd4a63a31e
#
_entry.id   edb975ff6a3f79ad935b10bd4a63a31e
#
_cell.length_a   1.000
_cell.length_b   1.000
_cell.length_c   1.000
_cell.angle_alpha   90.00
_cell.angle_beta   90.00
_cell.angle_gamma   90.00
#
_symmetry.space_group_name_H-M   'P 1'
#
loop_
_entity.id
_entity.type
_entity.pdbx_description
1 polymer ?
#
loop_
_entity_poly.entity_id
_entity_poly.type
_entity_poly.pdbx_seq_one_letter_code
_entity_poly.pdbx_strand_id
1 'polypeptide(L)'
;MLVARGTSDNAALFGRYLLELTTGIPVSLCASSIHTLYHARLDLGQTLVVGISQSGEGTDVNLALKSARRQGAYTVAITNEKGSTMARLADDAFLVRAGRQRSVAATKTYTVQLLLLYLLASALGPHITLASGILPTLMAIRSHTGISTSAPRRSADTYAL
;
A
#
# COMPACT_ATOMS: atom_id res chain seq x y z
N MET A 1 8.18 3.06 1.28
CA MET A 1 8.64 2.25 0.12
C MET A 1 7.44 1.59 -0.55
N LEU A 2 7.36 1.59 -1.88
CA LEU A 2 6.28 0.95 -2.63
C LEU A 2 6.84 -0.25 -3.42
N VAL A 3 6.09 -1.36 -3.44
CA VAL A 3 6.46 -2.61 -4.11
C VAL A 3 5.31 -3.04 -5.00
N ALA A 4 5.54 -3.16 -6.30
CA ALA A 4 4.52 -3.53 -7.27
C ALA A 4 5.11 -4.30 -8.46
N ARG A 5 4.25 -4.73 -9.40
CA ARG A 5 4.63 -5.35 -10.68
C ARG A 5 3.58 -5.09 -11.74
N GLY A 6 4.02 -4.99 -12.99
CA GLY A 6 3.15 -4.85 -14.14
C GLY A 6 2.34 -3.55 -14.12
N THR A 7 1.04 -3.60 -14.37
CA THR A 7 0.19 -2.40 -14.37
C THR A 7 0.21 -1.66 -13.02
N SER A 8 0.37 -2.39 -11.91
CA SER A 8 0.45 -1.80 -10.58
C SER A 8 1.75 -1.00 -10.34
N ASP A 9 2.82 -1.23 -11.13
CA ASP A 9 4.04 -0.41 -11.08
C ASP A 9 3.76 1.04 -11.45
N ASN A 10 2.86 1.27 -12.41
CA ASN A 10 2.46 2.63 -12.77
C ASN A 10 1.68 3.30 -11.63
N ALA A 11 0.86 2.54 -10.89
CA ALA A 11 0.20 3.06 -9.70
C ALA A 11 1.21 3.38 -8.59
N ALA A 12 2.22 2.53 -8.40
CA ALA A 12 3.30 2.78 -7.44
C ALA A 12 4.12 4.03 -7.82
N LEU A 13 4.44 4.20 -9.10
CA LEU A 13 5.13 5.39 -9.58
C LEU A 13 4.32 6.67 -9.30
N PHE A 14 3.03 6.66 -9.62
CA PHE A 14 2.12 7.75 -9.28
C PHE A 14 2.07 8.00 -7.77
N GLY A 15 1.92 6.94 -6.99
CA GLY A 15 1.87 7.00 -5.51
C GLY A 15 3.15 7.58 -4.92
N ARG A 16 4.32 7.30 -5.51
CA ARG A 16 5.59 7.90 -5.11
C ARG A 16 5.52 9.42 -5.21
N TYR A 17 5.19 9.96 -6.38
CA TYR A 17 5.08 11.42 -6.58
C TYR A 17 4.08 12.03 -5.60
N LEU A 18 2.92 11.42 -5.48
CA LEU A 18 1.87 11.92 -4.62
C LEU A 18 2.30 11.96 -3.15
N LEU A 19 2.86 10.87 -2.64
CA LEU A 19 3.31 10.79 -1.25
C LEU A 19 4.49 11.73 -0.96
N GLU A 20 5.48 11.81 -1.85
CA GLU A 20 6.61 12.74 -1.67
C GLU A 20 6.15 14.20 -1.62
N LEU A 21 5.23 14.61 -2.54
CA LEU A 21 4.68 15.95 -2.57
C LEU A 21 3.83 16.31 -1.34
N THR A 22 3.13 15.33 -0.79
CA THR A 22 2.16 15.59 0.29
C THR A 22 2.75 15.43 1.69
N THR A 23 3.70 14.51 1.85
CA THR A 23 4.30 14.22 3.16
C THR A 23 5.66 14.87 3.35
N GLY A 24 6.34 15.25 2.26
CA GLY A 24 7.74 15.68 2.30
C GLY A 24 8.75 14.55 2.61
N ILE A 25 8.28 13.30 2.69
CA ILE A 25 9.11 12.14 3.00
C ILE A 25 9.52 11.43 1.71
N PRO A 26 10.81 11.15 1.49
CA PRO A 26 11.28 10.41 0.32
C PRO A 26 10.62 9.03 0.21
N VAL A 27 10.16 8.68 -0.98
CA VAL A 27 9.51 7.39 -1.25
C VAL A 27 10.31 6.62 -2.30
N SER A 28 10.76 5.42 -1.97
CA SER A 28 11.45 4.54 -2.90
C SER A 28 10.49 3.56 -3.57
N LEU A 29 10.73 3.26 -4.85
CA LEU A 29 10.16 2.10 -5.54
C LEU A 29 11.12 0.93 -5.33
N CYS A 30 10.60 -0.19 -4.83
CA CYS A 30 11.40 -1.37 -4.54
C CYS A 30 11.55 -2.25 -5.78
N ALA A 31 12.78 -2.51 -6.19
CA ALA A 31 13.07 -3.64 -7.05
C ALA A 31 12.98 -4.93 -6.22
N SER A 32 11.94 -5.74 -6.43
CA SER A 32 11.71 -6.96 -5.64
C SER A 32 12.90 -7.93 -5.67
N SER A 33 13.71 -7.91 -6.74
CA SER A 33 14.95 -8.69 -6.88
C SER A 33 15.98 -8.43 -5.77
N ILE A 34 16.01 -7.24 -5.19
CA ILE A 34 16.89 -6.93 -4.06
C ILE A 34 16.60 -7.89 -2.88
N HIS A 35 15.34 -8.20 -2.64
CA HIS A 35 14.91 -9.11 -1.58
C HIS A 35 14.93 -10.58 -2.00
N THR A 36 14.55 -10.87 -3.26
CA THR A 36 14.34 -12.25 -3.73
C THR A 36 15.59 -12.92 -4.24
N LEU A 37 16.49 -12.20 -4.91
CA LEU A 37 17.73 -12.74 -5.49
C LEU A 37 18.95 -12.41 -4.66
N TYR A 38 19.07 -11.16 -4.22
CA TYR A 38 20.28 -10.70 -3.52
C TYR A 38 20.19 -10.85 -2.01
N HIS A 39 19.00 -11.15 -1.47
CA HIS A 39 18.74 -11.31 -0.03
C HIS A 39 19.31 -10.18 0.82
N ALA A 40 19.26 -8.94 0.28
CA ALA A 40 19.83 -7.78 0.94
C ALA A 40 19.16 -7.53 2.31
N ARG A 41 20.00 -7.21 3.28
CA ARG A 41 19.52 -6.78 4.61
C ARG A 41 19.44 -5.27 4.61
N LEU A 42 18.23 -4.75 4.73
CA LEU A 42 17.95 -3.31 4.83
C LEU A 42 17.47 -3.01 6.24
N ASP A 43 17.81 -1.86 6.77
CA ASP A 43 17.17 -1.37 7.99
C ASP A 43 15.83 -0.73 7.60
N LEU A 44 14.76 -1.42 7.89
CA LEU A 44 13.39 -1.00 7.57
C LEU A 44 12.54 -0.76 8.82
N GLY A 45 13.15 -0.68 10.00
CA GLY A 45 12.45 -0.56 11.27
C GLY A 45 11.53 0.66 11.40
N GLN A 46 11.78 1.71 10.60
CA GLN A 46 10.96 2.94 10.56
C GLN A 46 10.33 3.16 9.17
N THR A 47 10.11 2.09 8.43
CA THR A 47 9.63 2.17 7.05
C THR A 47 8.23 1.61 6.92
N LEU A 48 7.34 2.39 6.30
CA LEU A 48 6.08 1.88 5.76
C LEU A 48 6.35 1.26 4.37
N VAL A 49 6.02 -0.01 4.22
CA VAL A 49 6.14 -0.73 2.95
C VAL A 49 4.75 -1.09 2.42
N VAL A 50 4.41 -0.55 1.25
CA VAL A 50 3.09 -0.78 0.63
C VAL A 50 3.26 -1.68 -0.59
N GLY A 51 2.71 -2.88 -0.53
CA GLY A 51 2.60 -3.80 -1.66
C GLY A 51 1.34 -3.53 -2.46
N ILE A 52 1.47 -3.40 -3.78
CA ILE A 52 0.35 -3.11 -4.68
C ILE A 52 0.25 -4.21 -5.73
N SER A 53 -0.86 -4.94 -5.74
CA SER A 53 -1.10 -6.03 -6.68
C SER A 53 -2.60 -6.27 -6.87
N GLN A 54 -3.04 -6.47 -8.11
CA GLN A 54 -4.44 -6.79 -8.38
C GLN A 54 -4.83 -8.13 -7.71
N SER A 55 -4.11 -9.20 -8.01
CA SER A 55 -4.42 -10.54 -7.50
C SER A 55 -3.90 -10.78 -6.08
N GLY A 56 -2.85 -10.05 -5.67
CA GLY A 56 -2.15 -10.30 -4.42
C GLY A 56 -1.39 -11.64 -4.37
N GLU A 57 -1.18 -12.29 -5.54
CA GLU A 57 -0.52 -13.59 -5.63
C GLU A 57 0.87 -13.54 -6.29
N GLY A 58 1.33 -12.35 -6.68
CA GLY A 58 2.67 -12.16 -7.25
C GLY A 58 3.76 -12.60 -6.28
N THR A 59 4.46 -13.68 -6.62
CA THR A 59 5.45 -14.31 -5.73
C THR A 59 6.56 -13.36 -5.31
N ASP A 60 7.06 -12.54 -6.23
CA ASP A 60 8.15 -11.61 -6.00
C ASP A 60 7.73 -10.44 -5.10
N VAL A 61 6.54 -9.88 -5.29
CA VAL A 61 5.97 -8.84 -4.41
C VAL A 61 5.73 -9.40 -3.02
N ASN A 62 5.18 -10.62 -2.92
CA ASN A 62 4.91 -11.28 -1.65
C ASN A 62 6.18 -11.59 -0.87
N LEU A 63 7.25 -12.05 -1.57
CA LEU A 63 8.56 -12.29 -0.95
C LEU A 63 9.20 -10.98 -0.47
N ALA A 64 9.10 -9.90 -1.26
CA ALA A 64 9.60 -8.59 -0.85
C ALA A 64 8.86 -8.05 0.39
N LEU A 65 7.52 -8.15 0.44
CA LEU A 65 6.73 -7.78 1.62
C LEU A 65 7.12 -8.61 2.85
N LYS A 66 7.21 -9.93 2.68
CA LYS A 66 7.60 -10.83 3.78
C LYS A 66 9.00 -10.53 4.29
N SER A 67 9.94 -10.22 3.39
CA SER A 67 11.30 -9.81 3.74
C SER A 67 11.30 -8.49 4.50
N ALA A 68 10.59 -7.49 3.99
CA ALA A 68 10.49 -6.18 4.63
C ALA A 68 9.90 -6.27 6.05
N ARG A 69 8.83 -7.03 6.22
CA ARG A 69 8.22 -7.26 7.54
C ARG A 69 9.19 -7.91 8.53
N ARG A 70 9.98 -8.88 8.08
CA ARG A 70 11.02 -9.52 8.92
C ARG A 70 12.13 -8.55 9.32
N GLN A 71 12.34 -7.51 8.54
CA GLN A 71 13.33 -6.44 8.77
C GLN A 71 12.73 -5.24 9.51
N GLY A 72 11.55 -5.42 10.14
CA GLY A 72 10.94 -4.46 11.04
C GLY A 72 10.00 -3.45 10.38
N ALA A 73 9.80 -3.48 9.05
CA ALA A 73 8.87 -2.60 8.37
C ALA A 73 7.42 -2.84 8.80
N TYR A 74 6.62 -1.78 8.85
CA TYR A 74 5.16 -1.91 8.84
C TYR A 74 4.67 -2.11 7.41
N THR A 75 3.88 -3.15 7.18
CA THR A 75 3.52 -3.58 5.83
C THR A 75 2.03 -3.42 5.56
N VAL A 76 1.71 -2.86 4.40
CA VAL A 76 0.33 -2.66 3.93
C VAL A 76 0.17 -3.29 2.55
N ALA A 77 -0.92 -4.03 2.35
CA ALA A 77 -1.30 -4.58 1.07
C ALA A 77 -2.42 -3.76 0.42
N ILE A 78 -2.28 -3.41 -0.86
CA ILE A 78 -3.36 -2.90 -1.71
C ILE A 78 -3.68 -3.97 -2.74
N THR A 79 -4.80 -4.69 -2.58
CA THR A 79 -5.17 -5.81 -3.46
C THR A 79 -6.67 -5.88 -3.69
N ASN A 80 -7.08 -6.48 -4.83
CA ASN A 80 -8.51 -6.72 -5.12
C ASN A 80 -9.07 -7.96 -4.40
N GLU A 81 -8.20 -8.88 -4.00
CA GLU A 81 -8.60 -10.20 -3.49
C GLU A 81 -8.38 -10.30 -1.97
N LYS A 82 -9.50 -10.36 -1.22
CA LYS A 82 -9.49 -10.42 0.25
C LYS A 82 -8.71 -11.61 0.82
N GLY A 83 -8.79 -12.76 0.16
CA GLY A 83 -8.12 -14.00 0.57
C GLY A 83 -6.73 -14.18 0.01
N SER A 84 -6.15 -13.17 -0.65
CA SER A 84 -4.84 -13.27 -1.31
C SER A 84 -3.69 -13.50 -0.33
N THR A 85 -2.64 -14.09 -0.83
CA THR A 85 -1.40 -14.31 -0.06
C THR A 85 -0.85 -12.99 0.46
N MET A 86 -0.87 -11.94 -0.35
CA MET A 86 -0.39 -10.61 0.02
C MET A 86 -1.19 -10.02 1.19
N ALA A 87 -2.53 -10.14 1.15
CA ALA A 87 -3.40 -9.66 2.23
C ALA A 87 -3.17 -10.37 3.57
N ARG A 88 -2.78 -11.65 3.52
CA ARG A 88 -2.45 -12.42 4.74
C ARG A 88 -1.05 -12.14 5.27
N LEU A 89 -0.11 -11.75 4.41
CA LEU A 89 1.28 -11.49 4.78
C LEU A 89 1.48 -10.10 5.38
N ALA A 90 0.70 -9.11 4.95
CA ALA A 90 0.81 -7.74 5.42
C ALA A 90 0.23 -7.56 6.83
N ASP A 91 0.63 -6.50 7.52
CA ASP A 91 0.05 -6.11 8.80
C ASP A 91 -1.37 -5.58 8.61
N ASP A 92 -1.61 -4.82 7.52
CA ASP A 92 -2.94 -4.34 7.11
C ASP A 92 -3.18 -4.53 5.61
N ALA A 93 -4.46 -4.59 5.20
CA ALA A 93 -4.85 -4.74 3.81
C ALA A 93 -5.99 -3.80 3.41
N PHE A 94 -5.77 -3.01 2.36
CA PHE A 94 -6.80 -2.22 1.68
C PHE A 94 -7.32 -2.97 0.46
N LEU A 95 -8.62 -3.25 0.48
CA LEU A 95 -9.26 -4.00 -0.60
C LEU A 95 -9.80 -3.06 -1.67
N VAL A 96 -9.31 -3.22 -2.89
CA VAL A 96 -9.74 -2.45 -4.07
C VAL A 96 -11.22 -2.70 -4.39
N ARG A 97 -11.72 -3.93 -4.22
CA ARG A 97 -13.13 -4.34 -4.48
C ARG A 97 -13.67 -3.90 -5.87
N ALA A 98 -12.82 -3.85 -6.88
CA ALA A 98 -13.21 -3.50 -8.26
C ALA A 98 -13.99 -4.62 -8.97
N GLY A 99 -14.33 -5.69 -8.27
CA GLY A 99 -14.96 -6.88 -8.83
C GLY A 99 -13.99 -7.70 -9.71
N ARG A 100 -14.52 -8.75 -10.37
CA ARG A 100 -13.71 -9.63 -11.21
C ARG A 100 -13.20 -8.89 -12.45
N GLN A 101 -11.89 -8.88 -12.63
CA GLN A 101 -11.25 -8.34 -13.82
C GLN A 101 -11.39 -9.36 -14.96
N ARG A 102 -11.95 -8.93 -16.11
CA ARG A 102 -12.16 -9.79 -17.29
C ARG A 102 -11.18 -9.48 -18.44
N SER A 103 -10.46 -8.36 -18.37
CA SER A 103 -9.49 -7.95 -19.37
C SER A 103 -8.06 -8.08 -18.87
N VAL A 104 -7.13 -8.27 -19.81
CA VAL A 104 -5.69 -8.35 -19.51
C VAL A 104 -5.19 -7.02 -18.93
N ALA A 105 -5.68 -5.89 -19.42
CA ALA A 105 -5.41 -4.58 -18.82
C ALA A 105 -6.35 -4.38 -17.63
N ALA A 106 -5.78 -4.37 -16.42
CA ALA A 106 -6.51 -4.27 -15.15
C ALA A 106 -7.02 -2.84 -14.86
N THR A 107 -7.70 -2.19 -15.81
CA THR A 107 -8.05 -0.77 -15.77
C THR A 107 -8.87 -0.38 -14.54
N LYS A 108 -9.91 -1.16 -14.20
CA LYS A 108 -10.75 -0.87 -13.03
C LYS A 108 -9.95 -0.95 -11.73
N THR A 109 -9.18 -2.01 -11.58
CA THR A 109 -8.33 -2.21 -10.40
C THR A 109 -7.29 -1.11 -10.30
N TYR A 110 -6.67 -0.73 -11.42
CA TYR A 110 -5.70 0.36 -11.48
C TYR A 110 -6.28 1.68 -11.01
N THR A 111 -7.45 2.08 -11.52
CA THR A 111 -8.11 3.34 -11.11
C THR A 111 -8.39 3.37 -9.60
N VAL A 112 -8.84 2.26 -9.03
CA VAL A 112 -9.08 2.21 -7.58
C VAL A 112 -7.77 2.15 -6.78
N GLN A 113 -6.70 1.56 -7.31
CA GLN A 113 -5.38 1.64 -6.70
C GLN A 113 -4.91 3.11 -6.60
N LEU A 114 -5.09 3.92 -7.64
CA LEU A 114 -4.79 5.35 -7.59
C LEU A 114 -5.60 6.05 -6.50
N LEU A 115 -6.90 5.75 -6.39
CA LEU A 115 -7.76 6.32 -5.36
C LEU A 115 -7.30 5.95 -3.94
N LEU A 116 -6.92 4.69 -3.71
CA LEU A 116 -6.40 4.26 -2.41
C LEU A 116 -5.06 4.92 -2.06
N LEU A 117 -4.21 5.18 -3.07
CA LEU A 117 -2.98 5.94 -2.87
C LEU A 117 -3.25 7.41 -2.53
N TYR A 118 -4.28 8.03 -3.13
CA TYR A 118 -4.76 9.35 -2.71
C TYR A 118 -5.24 9.37 -1.27
N LEU A 119 -6.00 8.35 -0.86
CA LEU A 119 -6.45 8.20 0.52
C LEU A 119 -5.28 8.05 1.49
N LEU A 120 -4.32 7.22 1.15
CA LEU A 120 -3.12 7.00 1.95
C LEU A 120 -2.32 8.31 2.08
N ALA A 121 -2.11 9.02 0.98
CA ALA A 121 -1.41 10.29 0.98
C ALA A 121 -2.13 11.37 1.81
N SER A 122 -3.47 11.42 1.72
CA SER A 122 -4.28 12.31 2.54
C SER A 122 -4.22 11.97 4.04
N ALA A 123 -4.12 10.70 4.37
CA ALA A 123 -4.04 10.27 5.76
C ALA A 123 -2.66 10.52 6.39
N LEU A 124 -1.60 10.49 5.58
CA LEU A 124 -0.21 10.65 6.03
C LEU A 124 0.30 12.09 5.91
N GLY A 125 -0.29 12.90 5.01
CA GLY A 125 0.18 14.25 4.73
C GLY A 125 -0.62 15.31 5.46
N PRO A 126 0.02 16.29 6.15
CA PRO A 126 -0.67 17.37 6.84
C PRO A 126 -1.32 18.40 5.89
N HIS A 127 -1.02 18.35 4.60
CA HIS A 127 -1.31 19.44 3.65
C HIS A 127 -2.27 19.10 2.51
N ILE A 128 -2.83 17.89 2.45
CA ILE A 128 -3.90 17.63 1.48
C ILE A 128 -5.24 18.08 2.10
N THR A 129 -5.62 19.31 1.82
CA THR A 129 -7.02 19.70 1.86
C THR A 129 -7.68 19.01 0.67
N LEU A 130 -8.22 17.83 0.88
CA LEU A 130 -9.08 17.19 -0.12
C LEU A 130 -10.23 18.16 -0.38
N ALA A 131 -10.35 18.61 -1.63
CA ALA A 131 -11.49 19.42 -2.03
C ALA A 131 -12.76 18.77 -1.51
N SER A 132 -13.68 19.56 -0.98
CA SER A 132 -14.88 19.18 -0.22
C SER A 132 -15.77 18.12 -0.88
N GLY A 133 -15.55 17.77 -2.14
CA GLY A 133 -16.27 16.72 -2.88
C GLY A 133 -15.68 15.32 -2.79
N ILE A 134 -14.40 15.17 -2.47
CA ILE A 134 -13.75 13.85 -2.45
C ILE A 134 -13.92 13.17 -1.10
N LEU A 135 -13.89 13.91 0.00
CA LEU A 135 -14.02 13.38 1.36
C LEU A 135 -15.32 12.60 1.60
N PRO A 136 -16.52 13.08 1.21
CA PRO A 136 -17.76 12.33 1.34
C PRO A 136 -17.76 11.03 0.53
N THR A 137 -17.21 11.04 -0.70
CA THR A 137 -17.06 9.84 -1.55
C THR A 137 -16.15 8.82 -0.90
N LEU A 138 -15.06 9.26 -0.27
CA LEU A 138 -14.12 8.41 0.43
C LEU A 138 -14.71 7.81 1.72
N MET A 139 -15.50 8.58 2.47
CA MET A 139 -16.24 8.09 3.62
C MET A 139 -17.31 7.07 3.23
N ALA A 140 -18.00 7.27 2.10
CA ALA A 140 -18.94 6.32 1.55
C ALA A 140 -18.24 5.00 1.11
N ILE A 141 -17.08 5.07 0.49
CA ILE A 141 -16.25 3.89 0.16
C ILE A 141 -15.83 3.17 1.44
N ARG A 142 -15.43 3.89 2.49
CA ARG A 142 -15.07 3.31 3.79
C ARG A 142 -16.23 2.57 4.44
N SER A 143 -17.43 3.16 4.45
CA SER A 143 -18.63 2.52 5.02
C SER A 143 -19.06 1.27 4.26
N HIS A 144 -18.85 1.23 2.93
CA HIS A 144 -19.18 0.08 2.09
C HIS A 144 -18.08 -1.00 2.08
N THR A 145 -16.85 -0.64 2.41
CA THR A 145 -15.73 -1.60 2.38
C THR A 145 -15.53 -2.34 3.69
N GLY A 146 -16.20 -1.93 4.78
CA GLY A 146 -16.10 -2.62 6.08
C GLY A 146 -14.64 -2.72 6.58
N ILE A 147 -13.81 -1.70 6.33
CA ILE A 147 -12.44 -1.64 6.84
C ILE A 147 -12.52 -1.45 8.35
N SER A 148 -12.41 -2.55 9.08
CA SER A 148 -12.26 -2.53 10.54
C SER A 148 -10.81 -2.11 10.85
N THR A 149 -10.65 -0.95 11.42
CA THR A 149 -9.38 -0.50 12.00
C THR A 149 -9.26 -1.07 13.41
N SER A 150 -9.10 -2.37 13.54
CA SER A 150 -8.63 -2.97 14.78
C SER A 150 -7.12 -3.20 14.69
N ALA A 151 -6.37 -2.11 14.53
CA ALA A 151 -4.95 -2.15 14.82
C ALA A 151 -4.77 -2.11 16.35
N PRO A 152 -3.97 -3.00 16.96
CA PRO A 152 -3.59 -2.83 18.34
C PRO A 152 -2.82 -1.51 18.46
N ARG A 153 -3.31 -0.58 19.28
CA ARG A 153 -2.58 0.63 19.66
C ARG A 153 -1.28 0.19 20.30
N ARG A 154 -0.18 0.26 19.58
CA ARG A 154 1.14 0.31 20.21
C ARG A 154 1.21 1.66 20.91
N SER A 155 1.46 1.63 22.23
CA SER A 155 1.58 2.82 23.06
C SER A 155 2.62 3.78 22.49
N ALA A 156 2.27 5.08 22.50
CA ALA A 156 3.09 6.19 22.03
C ALA A 156 4.38 6.42 22.84
N ASP A 157 4.75 5.51 23.74
CA ASP A 157 5.79 5.74 24.74
C ASP A 157 7.20 5.26 24.34
N THR A 158 7.44 4.91 23.07
CA THR A 158 8.75 4.39 22.64
C THR A 158 9.57 5.36 21.79
N TYR A 159 9.15 6.61 21.64
CA TYR A 159 9.88 7.62 20.86
C TYR A 159 10.25 8.85 21.70
N ALA A 160 10.84 8.64 22.87
CA ALA A 160 11.59 9.66 23.59
C ALA A 160 13.06 9.21 23.59
N LEU A 161 13.86 9.91 22.82
CA LEU A 161 15.30 10.12 22.66
C LEU A 161 15.78 9.81 21.25
#